data_045bd7528351d098f899cb8ada333965
#
_entry.id   045bd7528351d098f899cb8ada333965
#
_cell.length_a   1.000
_cell.length_b   1.000
_cell.length_c   1.000
_cell.angle_alpha   90.00
_cell.angle_beta   90.00
_cell.angle_gamma   90.00
#
_symmetry.space_group_name_H-M   'P 1'
#
loop_
_entity.id
_entity.type
_entity.pdbx_description
1 polymer ?
#
loop_
_entity_poly.entity_id
_entity_poly.type
_entity_poly.pdbx_seq_one_letter_code
_entity_poly.pdbx_strand_id
1 'polypeptide(L)'
;MPGRDTPASSPGCGVRPVRGLVFDCDGVLFDTRDVNRFYYNHILEKLGLAPMTAEEEDYSFMHTVDVSLARLVPAELMPRLPEVVGHMTYDEFIDRMVPEPGLGDLLESLQIRGVRMAVNTNRKNSMEKVLERFHLTGFFSPVMTAAKVSRPKPHPEGLLRIAEEWGMPVEHMAYLGDSSVDQDAARRAGVPFWAYKNRGLRAELHVDSFHELRQWLESVGQ
;
A
#
# COMPACT_ATOMS: atom_id res chain seq x y z
N MET A 1 -32.19 -39.36 -35.23
CA MET A 1 -32.50 -38.25 -34.35
C MET A 1 -31.16 -37.76 -33.76
N PRO A 2 -30.61 -36.63 -34.22
CA PRO A 2 -29.35 -36.11 -33.67
C PRO A 2 -29.60 -35.37 -32.36
N GLY A 3 -28.72 -35.66 -31.38
CA GLY A 3 -28.70 -35.02 -30.07
C GLY A 3 -28.46 -33.53 -30.18
N ARG A 4 -29.17 -32.77 -29.37
CA ARG A 4 -28.96 -31.33 -29.19
C ARG A 4 -27.76 -31.12 -28.26
N ASP A 5 -26.68 -30.60 -28.82
CA ASP A 5 -25.57 -30.04 -28.06
C ASP A 5 -26.07 -28.79 -27.31
N THR A 6 -26.13 -28.89 -26.00
CA THR A 6 -26.34 -27.75 -25.12
C THR A 6 -25.03 -26.97 -25.06
N PRO A 7 -25.01 -25.66 -25.38
CA PRO A 7 -23.77 -24.90 -25.22
C PRO A 7 -23.43 -24.82 -23.73
N ALA A 8 -22.17 -25.15 -23.44
CA ALA A 8 -21.58 -24.98 -22.12
C ALA A 8 -21.74 -23.53 -21.66
N SER A 9 -22.46 -23.35 -20.58
CA SER A 9 -22.56 -22.06 -19.86
C SER A 9 -21.16 -21.60 -19.45
N SER A 10 -20.71 -20.51 -20.06
CA SER A 10 -19.55 -19.76 -19.59
C SER A 10 -19.75 -19.44 -18.10
N PRO A 11 -18.77 -19.66 -17.23
CA PRO A 11 -18.87 -19.19 -15.86
C PRO A 11 -18.84 -17.67 -15.91
N GLY A 12 -19.99 -17.03 -15.73
CA GLY A 12 -20.09 -15.62 -15.45
C GLY A 12 -19.29 -15.34 -14.18
N CYS A 13 -18.10 -14.81 -14.34
CA CYS A 13 -17.30 -14.25 -13.24
C CYS A 13 -18.08 -13.04 -12.72
N GLY A 14 -19.00 -13.28 -11.78
CA GLY A 14 -19.70 -12.23 -11.05
C GLY A 14 -18.69 -11.50 -10.19
N VAL A 15 -18.01 -10.51 -10.76
CA VAL A 15 -17.14 -9.60 -9.98
C VAL A 15 -18.06 -8.91 -8.98
N ARG A 16 -17.85 -9.19 -7.68
CA ARG A 16 -18.62 -8.56 -6.63
C ARG A 16 -18.34 -7.06 -6.67
N PRO A 17 -19.38 -6.20 -6.55
CA PRO A 17 -19.16 -4.76 -6.58
C PRO A 17 -18.28 -4.36 -5.37
N VAL A 18 -17.10 -3.82 -5.66
CA VAL A 18 -16.21 -3.26 -4.64
C VAL A 18 -16.80 -1.94 -4.14
N ARG A 19 -17.06 -1.87 -2.85
CA ARG A 19 -17.64 -0.71 -2.17
C ARG A 19 -16.62 0.08 -1.37
N GLY A 20 -15.46 -0.54 -1.08
CA GLY A 20 -14.34 0.06 -0.40
C GLY A 20 -13.01 -0.39 -1.02
N LEU A 21 -12.13 0.57 -1.31
CA LEU A 21 -10.78 0.30 -1.81
C LEU A 21 -9.76 0.83 -0.81
N VAL A 22 -8.92 -0.07 -0.31
CA VAL A 22 -7.82 0.26 0.60
C VAL A 22 -6.55 0.27 -0.22
N PHE A 23 -5.69 1.24 0.00
CA PHE A 23 -4.43 1.40 -0.71
C PHE A 23 -3.24 1.26 0.24
N ASP A 24 -2.18 0.59 -0.19
CA ASP A 24 -0.86 0.87 0.39
C ASP A 24 -0.37 2.25 -0.07
N CYS A 25 0.65 2.77 0.59
CA CYS A 25 1.27 4.05 0.24
C CYS A 25 2.47 3.87 -0.68
N ASP A 26 3.51 3.19 -0.18
CA ASP A 26 4.80 3.07 -0.84
C ASP A 26 4.73 2.02 -1.95
N GLY A 27 5.11 2.40 -3.17
CA GLY A 27 4.98 1.56 -4.37
C GLY A 27 3.56 1.46 -4.95
N VAL A 28 2.56 2.10 -4.32
CA VAL A 28 1.16 2.11 -4.78
C VAL A 28 0.65 3.52 -5.02
N LEU A 29 0.48 4.34 -3.97
CA LEU A 29 0.07 5.74 -4.15
C LEU A 29 1.23 6.61 -4.67
N PHE A 30 2.44 6.26 -4.27
CA PHE A 30 3.66 7.00 -4.61
C PHE A 30 4.78 6.03 -4.98
N ASP A 31 5.55 6.39 -6.00
CA ASP A 31 6.89 5.82 -6.20
C ASP A 31 7.82 6.43 -5.14
N THR A 32 8.22 5.61 -4.20
CA THR A 32 9.05 6.01 -3.04
C THR A 32 10.33 5.20 -2.91
N ARG A 33 10.66 4.34 -3.87
CA ARG A 33 11.82 3.45 -3.78
C ARG A 33 13.13 4.23 -3.63
N ASP A 34 13.34 5.26 -4.45
CA ASP A 34 14.53 6.13 -4.37
C ASP A 34 14.55 6.95 -3.08
N VAL A 35 13.40 7.41 -2.62
CA VAL A 35 13.28 8.16 -1.35
C VAL A 35 13.61 7.27 -0.16
N ASN A 36 13.11 6.04 -0.15
CA ASN A 36 13.38 5.05 0.88
C ASN A 36 14.87 4.72 0.94
N ARG A 37 15.49 4.42 -0.22
CA ARG A 37 16.93 4.20 -0.34
C ARG A 37 17.76 5.38 0.18
N PHE A 38 17.37 6.59 -0.19
CA PHE A 38 18.07 7.80 0.25
C PHE A 38 17.96 7.98 1.77
N TYR A 39 16.78 7.74 2.37
CA TYR A 39 16.54 7.86 3.80
C TYR A 39 17.46 6.94 4.61
N TYR A 40 17.48 5.65 4.30
CA TYR A 40 18.29 4.69 5.05
C TYR A 40 19.78 4.90 4.79
N ASN A 41 20.20 5.11 3.55
CA ASN A 41 21.62 5.34 3.24
C ASN A 41 22.15 6.61 3.92
N HIS A 42 21.33 7.66 4.06
CA HIS A 42 21.73 8.83 4.82
C HIS A 42 21.97 8.52 6.31
N ILE A 43 21.11 7.70 6.92
CA ILE A 43 21.31 7.24 8.30
C ILE A 43 22.59 6.42 8.42
N LEU A 44 22.78 5.45 7.52
CA LEU A 44 23.98 4.58 7.51
C LEU A 44 25.26 5.40 7.36
N GLU A 45 25.29 6.35 6.44
CA GLU A 45 26.41 7.28 6.25
C GLU A 45 26.76 8.06 7.54
N LYS A 46 25.76 8.62 8.22
CA LYS A 46 25.95 9.34 9.48
C LYS A 46 26.48 8.45 10.62
N LEU A 47 26.21 7.16 10.53
CA LEU A 47 26.73 6.16 11.47
C LEU A 47 28.09 5.59 11.04
N GLY A 48 28.61 5.96 9.87
CA GLY A 48 29.88 5.45 9.30
C GLY A 48 29.77 4.04 8.73
N LEU A 49 28.55 3.63 8.34
CA LEU A 49 28.26 2.33 7.76
C LEU A 49 28.22 2.41 6.22
N ALA A 50 28.40 1.26 5.56
CA ALA A 50 28.23 1.15 4.11
C ALA A 50 26.74 1.35 3.70
N PRO A 51 26.48 1.81 2.46
CA PRO A 51 25.13 1.87 1.93
C PRO A 51 24.47 0.47 1.89
N MET A 52 23.14 0.45 1.85
CA MET A 52 22.37 -0.78 1.72
C MET A 52 22.74 -1.55 0.45
N THR A 53 22.75 -2.87 0.57
CA THR A 53 22.71 -3.79 -0.56
C THR A 53 21.31 -3.81 -1.20
N ALA A 54 21.19 -4.36 -2.42
CA ALA A 54 19.89 -4.49 -3.09
C ALA A 54 18.87 -5.32 -2.27
N GLU A 55 19.35 -6.38 -1.56
CA GLU A 55 18.49 -7.19 -0.69
C GLU A 55 17.98 -6.38 0.52
N GLU A 56 18.84 -5.55 1.10
CA GLU A 56 18.47 -4.68 2.22
C GLU A 56 17.52 -3.56 1.77
N GLU A 57 17.68 -3.03 0.55
CA GLU A 57 16.75 -2.08 -0.05
C GLU A 57 15.35 -2.69 -0.19
N ASP A 58 15.23 -3.88 -0.77
CA ASP A 58 13.96 -4.59 -0.92
C ASP A 58 13.33 -4.92 0.43
N TYR A 59 14.14 -5.36 1.40
CA TYR A 59 13.65 -5.62 2.75
C TYR A 59 13.10 -4.35 3.41
N SER A 60 13.87 -3.26 3.38
CA SER A 60 13.51 -2.00 4.03
C SER A 60 12.32 -1.30 3.39
N PHE A 61 12.08 -1.56 2.10
CA PHE A 61 10.91 -1.05 1.39
C PHE A 61 9.59 -1.67 1.88
N MET A 62 9.62 -2.94 2.30
CA MET A 62 8.43 -3.68 2.73
C MET A 62 8.11 -3.58 4.24
N HIS A 63 9.09 -3.22 5.06
CA HIS A 63 8.96 -3.29 6.51
C HIS A 63 8.85 -1.90 7.17
N THR A 64 8.49 -1.87 8.46
CA THR A 64 8.48 -0.61 9.23
C THR A 64 9.90 -0.09 9.43
N VAL A 65 10.03 1.22 9.64
CA VAL A 65 11.33 1.86 9.89
C VAL A 65 12.06 1.21 11.06
N ASP A 66 11.36 0.90 12.16
CA ASP A 66 11.98 0.29 13.35
C ASP A 66 12.56 -1.10 13.03
N VAL A 67 11.84 -1.92 12.26
CA VAL A 67 12.26 -3.27 11.85
C VAL A 67 13.44 -3.20 10.87
N SER A 68 13.38 -2.27 9.93
CA SER A 68 14.45 -2.05 8.95
C SER A 68 15.74 -1.57 9.62
N LEU A 69 15.66 -0.58 10.50
CA LEU A 69 16.81 -0.08 11.22
C LEU A 69 17.41 -1.12 12.16
N ALA A 70 16.61 -1.96 12.81
CA ALA A 70 17.12 -3.06 13.63
C ALA A 70 17.88 -4.11 12.83
N ARG A 71 17.62 -4.25 11.53
CA ARG A 71 18.38 -5.13 10.61
C ARG A 71 19.64 -4.46 10.08
N LEU A 72 19.55 -3.17 9.73
CA LEU A 72 20.61 -2.43 9.04
C LEU A 72 21.72 -1.93 9.99
N VAL A 73 21.37 -1.63 11.24
CA VAL A 73 22.26 -0.95 12.19
C VAL A 73 22.71 -1.94 13.26
N PRO A 74 24.03 -2.13 13.45
CA PRO A 74 24.58 -2.93 14.54
C PRO A 74 24.07 -2.46 15.91
N ALA A 75 23.87 -3.40 16.83
CA ALA A 75 23.28 -3.12 18.15
C ALA A 75 24.02 -2.04 18.96
N GLU A 76 25.36 -1.98 18.81
CA GLU A 76 26.23 -0.99 19.48
C GLU A 76 26.03 0.43 18.95
N LEU A 77 25.51 0.62 17.74
CA LEU A 77 25.22 1.94 17.14
C LEU A 77 23.76 2.37 17.31
N MET A 78 22.86 1.46 17.69
CA MET A 78 21.44 1.78 17.91
C MET A 78 21.20 2.95 18.88
N PRO A 79 21.97 3.14 19.97
CA PRO A 79 21.82 4.30 20.86
C PRO A 79 22.07 5.66 20.20
N ARG A 80 22.77 5.70 19.05
CA ARG A 80 23.04 6.95 18.31
C ARG A 80 21.92 7.32 17.33
N LEU A 81 20.99 6.40 17.01
CA LEU A 81 19.92 6.64 16.07
C LEU A 81 19.04 7.86 16.39
N PRO A 82 18.59 8.07 17.65
CA PRO A 82 17.76 9.23 17.97
C PRO A 82 18.42 10.57 17.62
N GLU A 83 19.73 10.71 17.82
CA GLU A 83 20.49 11.89 17.43
C GLU A 83 20.53 12.06 15.92
N VAL A 84 20.90 10.99 15.19
CA VAL A 84 21.00 11.02 13.72
C VAL A 84 19.65 11.35 13.08
N VAL A 85 18.59 10.65 13.49
CA VAL A 85 17.23 10.83 12.94
C VAL A 85 16.64 12.19 13.37
N GLY A 86 16.95 12.66 14.57
CA GLY A 86 16.47 13.95 15.09
C GLY A 86 16.97 15.17 14.31
N HIS A 87 18.06 15.04 13.58
CA HIS A 87 18.59 16.09 12.69
C HIS A 87 18.04 16.02 11.24
N MET A 88 17.23 15.01 10.92
CA MET A 88 16.64 14.84 9.59
C MET A 88 15.31 15.55 9.49
N THR A 89 15.17 16.41 8.49
CA THR A 89 13.88 17.02 8.15
C THR A 89 13.09 16.06 7.25
N TYR A 90 12.00 15.52 7.79
CA TYR A 90 11.17 14.56 7.04
C TYR A 90 10.56 15.19 5.77
N ASP A 91 10.38 16.49 5.77
CA ASP A 91 9.81 17.25 4.65
C ASP A 91 10.66 17.12 3.37
N GLU A 92 12.00 17.06 3.48
CA GLU A 92 12.90 16.84 2.34
C GLU A 92 12.66 15.49 1.64
N PHE A 93 12.19 14.49 2.37
CA PHE A 93 11.88 13.18 1.83
C PHE A 93 10.50 13.16 1.16
N ILE A 94 9.52 13.86 1.75
CA ILE A 94 8.18 13.99 1.16
C ILE A 94 8.27 14.72 -0.19
N ASP A 95 9.08 15.77 -0.30
CA ASP A 95 9.24 16.55 -1.54
C ASP A 95 9.85 15.75 -2.70
N ARG A 96 10.48 14.61 -2.41
CA ARG A 96 11.03 13.69 -3.42
C ARG A 96 10.08 12.57 -3.81
N MET A 97 8.96 12.42 -3.13
CA MET A 97 7.96 11.42 -3.48
C MET A 97 7.27 11.80 -4.79
N VAL A 98 7.05 10.83 -5.65
CA VAL A 98 6.37 11.03 -6.92
C VAL A 98 5.02 10.32 -6.89
N PRO A 99 3.89 11.03 -6.99
CA PRO A 99 2.59 10.39 -7.11
C PRO A 99 2.56 9.45 -8.32
N GLU A 100 1.94 8.28 -8.15
CA GLU A 100 1.76 7.36 -9.27
C GLU A 100 0.89 7.97 -10.37
N PRO A 101 1.26 7.78 -11.65
CA PRO A 101 0.52 8.34 -12.79
C PRO A 101 -0.96 7.94 -12.77
N GLY A 102 -1.85 8.92 -12.92
CA GLY A 102 -3.30 8.72 -12.92
C GLY A 102 -3.93 8.58 -11.54
N LEU A 103 -3.18 8.78 -10.45
CA LEU A 103 -3.70 8.72 -9.08
C LEU A 103 -4.89 9.66 -8.87
N GLY A 104 -4.75 10.94 -9.20
CA GLY A 104 -5.81 11.94 -9.02
C GLY A 104 -7.10 11.54 -9.75
N ASP A 105 -6.99 11.20 -11.03
CA ASP A 105 -8.14 10.80 -11.86
C ASP A 105 -8.86 9.56 -11.30
N LEU A 106 -8.09 8.59 -10.77
CA LEU A 106 -8.67 7.40 -10.14
C LEU A 106 -9.43 7.77 -8.88
N LEU A 107 -8.83 8.56 -7.97
CA LEU A 107 -9.44 8.94 -6.69
C LEU A 107 -10.73 9.73 -6.91
N GLU A 108 -10.75 10.68 -7.85
CA GLU A 108 -11.93 11.43 -8.21
C GLU A 108 -13.04 10.52 -8.78
N SER A 109 -12.69 9.60 -9.67
CA SER A 109 -13.64 8.62 -10.22
C SER A 109 -14.25 7.74 -9.15
N LEU A 110 -13.43 7.23 -8.20
CA LEU A 110 -13.90 6.43 -7.06
C LEU A 110 -14.83 7.23 -6.15
N GLN A 111 -14.49 8.49 -5.86
CA GLN A 111 -15.30 9.39 -5.04
C GLN A 111 -16.67 9.65 -5.66
N ILE A 112 -16.72 9.97 -6.96
CA ILE A 112 -17.97 10.19 -7.71
C ILE A 112 -18.86 8.93 -7.66
N ARG A 113 -18.27 7.74 -7.67
CA ARG A 113 -18.97 6.46 -7.61
C ARG A 113 -19.37 6.05 -6.19
N GLY A 114 -19.02 6.83 -5.18
CA GLY A 114 -19.31 6.53 -3.78
C GLY A 114 -18.51 5.36 -3.21
N VAL A 115 -17.39 4.99 -3.81
CA VAL A 115 -16.47 3.98 -3.28
C VAL A 115 -15.68 4.60 -2.12
N ARG A 116 -15.74 3.98 -0.94
CA ARG A 116 -14.93 4.42 0.20
C ARG A 116 -13.45 4.13 -0.04
N MET A 117 -12.60 5.05 0.36
CA MET A 117 -11.15 4.91 0.20
C MET A 117 -10.44 5.04 1.54
N ALA A 118 -9.46 4.17 1.78
CA ALA A 118 -8.61 4.19 2.98
C ALA A 118 -7.16 3.93 2.60
N VAL A 119 -6.26 4.25 3.52
CA VAL A 119 -4.84 3.87 3.44
C VAL A 119 -4.53 2.86 4.55
N ASN A 120 -3.74 1.81 4.23
CA ASN A 120 -3.15 0.89 5.20
C ASN A 120 -1.66 0.72 4.91
N THR A 121 -0.81 1.37 5.69
CA THR A 121 0.62 1.48 5.43
C THR A 121 1.49 1.13 6.64
N ASN A 122 2.71 0.66 6.38
CA ASN A 122 3.75 0.47 7.41
C ASN A 122 4.49 1.77 7.77
N ARG A 123 4.15 2.91 7.14
CA ARG A 123 4.59 4.23 7.63
C ARG A 123 4.07 4.48 9.03
N LYS A 124 4.87 5.15 9.88
CA LYS A 124 4.51 5.36 11.29
C LYS A 124 3.78 6.70 11.50
N ASN A 125 4.43 7.82 11.24
CA ASN A 125 3.96 9.15 11.63
C ASN A 125 3.96 10.17 10.47
N SER A 126 4.14 9.74 9.24
CA SER A 126 4.35 10.67 8.13
C SER A 126 3.18 10.73 7.15
N MET A 127 2.22 9.81 7.25
CA MET A 127 1.21 9.65 6.23
C MET A 127 0.29 10.88 6.12
N GLU A 128 -0.10 11.47 7.24
CA GLU A 128 -0.92 12.66 7.26
C GLU A 128 -0.23 13.85 6.56
N LYS A 129 1.08 14.05 6.81
CA LYS A 129 1.87 15.08 6.12
C LYS A 129 2.00 14.81 4.62
N VAL A 130 2.17 13.54 4.22
CA VAL A 130 2.20 13.14 2.80
C VAL A 130 0.87 13.50 2.13
N LEU A 131 -0.25 13.11 2.71
CA LEU A 131 -1.58 13.42 2.16
C LEU A 131 -1.82 14.93 2.05
N GLU A 132 -1.40 15.70 3.06
CA GLU A 132 -1.51 17.16 3.05
C GLU A 132 -0.64 17.78 1.95
N ARG A 133 0.62 17.36 1.83
CA ARG A 133 1.59 17.89 0.85
C ARG A 133 1.12 17.68 -0.59
N PHE A 134 0.45 16.56 -0.86
CA PHE A 134 -0.07 16.22 -2.20
C PHE A 134 -1.56 16.53 -2.39
N HIS A 135 -2.19 17.25 -1.46
CA HIS A 135 -3.62 17.62 -1.50
C HIS A 135 -4.58 16.44 -1.56
N LEU A 136 -4.25 15.34 -0.88
CA LEU A 136 -5.02 14.10 -0.88
C LEU A 136 -5.82 13.84 0.41
N THR A 137 -5.80 14.76 1.38
CA THR A 137 -6.44 14.59 2.69
C THR A 137 -7.94 14.32 2.64
N GLY A 138 -8.64 14.80 1.61
CA GLY A 138 -10.10 14.62 1.47
C GLY A 138 -10.53 13.28 0.88
N PHE A 139 -9.61 12.44 0.40
CA PHE A 139 -9.96 11.20 -0.28
C PHE A 139 -10.01 9.98 0.66
N PHE A 140 -9.19 9.94 1.71
CA PHE A 140 -8.98 8.74 2.49
C PHE A 140 -9.51 8.86 3.92
N SER A 141 -10.40 7.95 4.29
CA SER A 141 -10.88 7.78 5.66
C SER A 141 -11.29 6.30 5.89
N PRO A 142 -10.64 5.59 6.85
CA PRO A 142 -9.53 6.04 7.68
C PRO A 142 -8.16 5.98 6.99
N VAL A 143 -7.17 6.59 7.63
CA VAL A 143 -5.74 6.43 7.33
C VAL A 143 -5.12 5.57 8.43
N MET A 144 -4.81 4.31 8.13
CA MET A 144 -4.26 3.34 9.06
C MET A 144 -2.75 3.24 8.88
N THR A 145 -2.00 3.60 9.91
CA THR A 145 -0.53 3.59 9.91
C THR A 145 0.01 2.60 10.95
N ALA A 146 1.29 2.26 10.88
CA ALA A 146 1.93 1.40 11.87
C ALA A 146 1.84 1.94 13.31
N ALA A 147 1.69 3.27 13.50
CA ALA A 147 1.49 3.86 14.82
C ALA A 147 0.07 3.69 15.38
N LYS A 148 -0.91 3.41 14.53
CA LYS A 148 -2.33 3.27 14.90
C LYS A 148 -2.76 1.82 15.15
N VAL A 149 -1.88 0.85 14.95
CA VAL A 149 -2.13 -0.58 15.17
C VAL A 149 -1.15 -1.17 16.17
N SER A 150 -1.55 -2.24 16.84
CA SER A 150 -0.67 -2.97 17.76
C SER A 150 0.35 -3.82 16.99
N ARG A 151 -0.06 -4.30 15.81
CA ARG A 151 0.75 -5.11 14.91
C ARG A 151 0.58 -4.64 13.48
N PRO A 152 1.63 -4.04 12.88
CA PRO A 152 1.59 -3.59 11.47
C PRO A 152 1.59 -4.78 10.48
N LYS A 153 1.46 -4.48 9.18
CA LYS A 153 1.59 -5.48 8.11
C LYS A 153 2.86 -6.30 8.28
N PRO A 154 2.82 -7.62 8.10
CA PRO A 154 1.79 -8.47 7.49
C PRO A 154 0.66 -8.92 8.43
N HIS A 155 0.49 -8.28 9.61
CA HIS A 155 -0.65 -8.55 10.47
C HIS A 155 -1.93 -7.93 9.87
N PRO A 156 -3.10 -8.60 9.96
CA PRO A 156 -4.33 -8.12 9.32
C PRO A 156 -5.02 -6.97 10.07
N GLU A 157 -4.52 -6.56 11.24
CA GLU A 157 -5.19 -5.64 12.16
C GLU A 157 -5.62 -4.34 11.48
N GLY A 158 -4.77 -3.75 10.63
CA GLY A 158 -5.10 -2.50 9.94
C GLY A 158 -6.31 -2.63 9.02
N LEU A 159 -6.37 -3.69 8.21
CA LEU A 159 -7.48 -3.95 7.31
C LEU A 159 -8.78 -4.27 8.08
N LEU A 160 -8.69 -5.05 9.16
CA LEU A 160 -9.86 -5.39 9.99
C LEU A 160 -10.43 -4.16 10.69
N ARG A 161 -9.58 -3.25 11.18
CA ARG A 161 -10.03 -1.97 11.76
C ARG A 161 -10.69 -1.07 10.73
N ILE A 162 -10.18 -1.03 9.50
CA ILE A 162 -10.82 -0.30 8.40
C ILE A 162 -12.21 -0.87 8.11
N ALA A 163 -12.33 -2.21 8.02
CA ALA A 163 -13.61 -2.88 7.82
C ALA A 163 -14.62 -2.57 8.94
N GLU A 164 -14.16 -2.60 10.19
CA GLU A 164 -14.96 -2.27 11.38
C GLU A 164 -15.42 -0.80 11.35
N GLU A 165 -14.51 0.16 11.09
CA GLU A 165 -14.85 1.59 11.01
C GLU A 165 -15.82 1.91 9.87
N TRP A 166 -15.69 1.18 8.76
CA TRP A 166 -16.64 1.30 7.65
C TRP A 166 -17.98 0.58 7.89
N GLY A 167 -18.05 -0.33 8.87
CA GLY A 167 -19.19 -1.23 9.03
C GLY A 167 -19.43 -2.07 7.77
N MET A 168 -18.34 -2.47 7.10
CA MET A 168 -18.37 -3.11 5.78
C MET A 168 -17.79 -4.52 5.87
N PRO A 169 -18.50 -5.55 5.35
CA PRO A 169 -17.95 -6.89 5.19
C PRO A 169 -16.71 -6.87 4.29
N VAL A 170 -15.69 -7.64 4.68
CA VAL A 170 -14.37 -7.65 4.00
C VAL A 170 -14.45 -8.06 2.53
N GLU A 171 -15.45 -8.88 2.15
CA GLU A 171 -15.72 -9.31 0.77
C GLU A 171 -16.23 -8.19 -0.15
N HIS A 172 -16.63 -7.04 0.40
CA HIS A 172 -16.98 -5.84 -0.36
C HIS A 172 -15.83 -4.83 -0.45
N MET A 173 -14.69 -5.18 0.11
CA MET A 173 -13.47 -4.40 0.04
C MET A 173 -12.52 -5.01 -0.98
N ALA A 174 -11.53 -4.22 -1.40
CA ALA A 174 -10.31 -4.71 -2.00
C ALA A 174 -9.11 -3.99 -1.39
N TYR A 175 -7.97 -4.67 -1.31
CA TYR A 175 -6.72 -4.08 -0.86
C TYR A 175 -5.70 -4.07 -2.00
N LEU A 176 -5.27 -2.89 -2.42
CA LEU A 176 -4.28 -2.67 -3.46
C LEU A 176 -2.91 -2.49 -2.83
N GLY A 177 -2.00 -3.42 -3.11
CA GLY A 177 -0.64 -3.45 -2.58
C GLY A 177 0.36 -4.00 -3.59
N ASP A 178 1.65 -3.76 -3.39
CA ASP A 178 2.72 -4.17 -4.30
C ASP A 178 3.67 -5.23 -3.71
N SER A 179 3.52 -5.57 -2.43
CA SER A 179 4.45 -6.42 -1.68
C SER A 179 3.82 -7.72 -1.15
N SER A 180 4.69 -8.68 -0.82
CA SER A 180 4.28 -9.91 -0.13
C SER A 180 3.70 -9.65 1.26
N VAL A 181 4.11 -8.55 1.88
CA VAL A 181 3.61 -8.10 3.20
C VAL A 181 2.15 -7.66 3.10
N ASP A 182 1.76 -7.02 1.99
CA ASP A 182 0.38 -6.63 1.69
C ASP A 182 -0.49 -7.85 1.39
N GLN A 183 0.01 -8.72 0.50
CA GLN A 183 -0.66 -9.98 0.15
C GLN A 183 -0.96 -10.80 1.41
N ASP A 184 0.00 -10.92 2.32
CA ASP A 184 -0.17 -11.67 3.56
C ASP A 184 -1.17 -11.00 4.51
N ALA A 185 -1.14 -9.67 4.63
CA ALA A 185 -2.11 -8.92 5.44
C ALA A 185 -3.54 -9.12 4.89
N ALA A 186 -3.74 -8.97 3.59
CA ALA A 186 -5.02 -9.18 2.91
C ALA A 186 -5.53 -10.61 3.10
N ARG A 187 -4.69 -11.62 2.82
CA ARG A 187 -5.02 -13.04 2.98
C ARG A 187 -5.46 -13.36 4.41
N ARG A 188 -4.77 -12.84 5.41
CA ARG A 188 -5.10 -13.07 6.84
C ARG A 188 -6.36 -12.33 7.27
N ALA A 189 -6.66 -11.18 6.65
CA ALA A 189 -7.88 -10.42 6.90
C ALA A 189 -9.10 -10.97 6.15
N GLY A 190 -8.90 -11.83 5.15
CA GLY A 190 -9.96 -12.28 4.24
C GLY A 190 -10.42 -11.20 3.25
N VAL A 191 -9.59 -10.17 3.03
CA VAL A 191 -9.86 -9.09 2.08
C VAL A 191 -9.35 -9.50 0.70
N PRO A 192 -10.13 -9.34 -0.39
CA PRO A 192 -9.66 -9.45 -1.76
C PRO A 192 -8.39 -8.65 -2.00
N PHE A 193 -7.34 -9.30 -2.52
CA PHE A 193 -6.06 -8.64 -2.77
C PHE A 193 -5.88 -8.35 -4.25
N TRP A 194 -5.52 -7.10 -4.54
CA TRP A 194 -5.18 -6.62 -5.88
C TRP A 194 -3.71 -6.23 -5.91
N ALA A 195 -2.93 -6.89 -6.78
CA ALA A 195 -1.49 -6.65 -6.88
C ALA A 195 -1.20 -5.49 -7.83
N TYR A 196 -0.55 -4.45 -7.32
CA TYR A 196 -0.13 -3.30 -8.13
C TYR A 196 1.27 -3.50 -8.67
N LYS A 197 1.44 -3.43 -9.99
CA LYS A 197 2.74 -3.56 -10.71
C LYS A 197 3.60 -4.78 -10.32
N ASN A 198 3.01 -5.78 -9.69
CA ASN A 198 3.74 -6.97 -9.24
C ASN A 198 3.01 -8.27 -9.62
N ARG A 199 3.38 -8.83 -10.76
CA ARG A 199 2.81 -10.07 -11.28
C ARG A 199 3.32 -11.34 -10.57
N GLY A 200 4.33 -11.23 -9.71
CA GLY A 200 4.83 -12.33 -8.89
C GLY A 200 3.95 -12.65 -7.68
N LEU A 201 3.04 -11.77 -7.31
CA LEU A 201 2.12 -11.97 -6.18
C LEU A 201 0.88 -12.74 -6.60
N ARG A 202 0.33 -13.54 -5.67
CA ARG A 202 -0.96 -14.18 -5.86
C ARG A 202 -2.08 -13.19 -5.52
N ALA A 203 -2.87 -12.78 -6.50
CA ALA A 203 -3.91 -11.77 -6.37
C ALA A 203 -5.17 -12.16 -7.14
N GLU A 204 -6.31 -11.57 -6.79
CA GLU A 204 -7.56 -11.69 -7.55
C GLU A 204 -7.53 -10.81 -8.81
N LEU A 205 -6.82 -9.67 -8.73
CA LEU A 205 -6.62 -8.75 -9.84
C LEU A 205 -5.17 -8.30 -9.86
N HIS A 206 -4.57 -8.24 -11.06
CA HIS A 206 -3.28 -7.58 -11.28
C HIS A 206 -3.52 -6.25 -11.99
N VAL A 207 -3.00 -5.18 -11.40
CA VAL A 207 -3.17 -3.80 -11.84
C VAL A 207 -1.81 -3.27 -12.28
N ASP A 208 -1.64 -2.94 -13.53
CA ASP A 208 -0.36 -2.42 -14.04
C ASP A 208 -0.31 -0.88 -14.05
N SER A 209 -1.50 -0.22 -14.01
CA SER A 209 -1.59 1.23 -13.89
C SER A 209 -2.94 1.67 -13.31
N PHE A 210 -3.00 2.87 -12.74
CA PHE A 210 -4.26 3.46 -12.26
C PHE A 210 -5.21 3.81 -13.41
N HIS A 211 -4.68 4.07 -14.59
CA HIS A 211 -5.50 4.28 -15.78
C HIS A 211 -6.29 3.01 -16.16
N GLU A 212 -5.61 1.85 -16.20
CA GLU A 212 -6.26 0.56 -16.46
C GLU A 212 -7.26 0.20 -15.37
N LEU A 213 -6.90 0.40 -14.11
CA LEU A 213 -7.81 0.15 -13.00
C LEU A 213 -9.08 0.98 -13.11
N ARG A 214 -8.96 2.28 -13.44
CA ARG A 214 -10.11 3.16 -13.65
C ARG A 214 -11.00 2.65 -14.78
N GLN A 215 -10.43 2.32 -15.94
CA GLN A 215 -11.19 1.79 -17.08
C GLN A 215 -11.91 0.48 -16.73
N TRP A 216 -11.22 -0.41 -16.03
CA TRP A 216 -11.81 -1.67 -15.58
C TRP A 216 -12.98 -1.44 -14.61
N LEU A 217 -12.83 -0.57 -13.63
CA LEU A 217 -13.91 -0.21 -12.69
C LEU A 217 -15.11 0.43 -13.41
N GLU A 218 -14.88 1.23 -14.44
CA GLU A 218 -15.93 1.80 -15.27
C GLU A 218 -16.69 0.72 -16.07
N SER A 219 -16.00 -0.32 -16.51
CA SER A 219 -16.61 -1.42 -17.30
C SER A 219 -17.44 -2.39 -16.45
N VAL A 220 -17.05 -2.66 -15.21
CA VAL A 220 -17.77 -3.62 -14.33
C VAL A 220 -18.87 -2.97 -13.50
N GLY A 221 -18.97 -1.66 -13.49
CA GLY A 221 -19.99 -0.90 -12.77
C GLY A 221 -21.18 -0.47 -13.62
N GLN A 222 -21.27 -0.94 -14.85
CA GLN A 222 -22.45 -0.87 -15.73
C GLN A 222 -23.20 -2.18 -15.60
#